data_13a6e471f3be5e106b865c6605c14635
#
_entry.id   13a6e471f3be5e106b865c6605c14635
#
_cell.length_a   1.000
_cell.length_b   1.000
_cell.length_c   1.000
_cell.angle_alpha   90.00
_cell.angle_beta   90.00
_cell.angle_gamma   90.00
#
_symmetry.space_group_name_H-M   'P 1'
#
loop_
_entity.id
_entity.type
_entity.pdbx_description
1 polymer ?
#
loop_
_entity_poly.entity_id
_entity_poly.type
_entity_poly.pdbx_seq_one_letter_code
_entity_poly.pdbx_strand_id
1 'polypeptide(L)'
;VGSEMCIRDRSIKSFSNNVVATSELTTRVTEGTTTVYVTVEVSSSILLLPEKPMMGRFDNQKVGYFTNPLLSFSDAQQRTDKTQYITRWRMEPKPEDREAYLKGQMVEPAKPIVFYIDNSTPYQWRSYIKKGIEDWQIAFEKAGFKNAIIAKEITDSMHVDMDDVNYSVLTYAASEKKNAMGPSLLDPRSGEILEADI
;
A
#
# COMPACT_ATOMS: atom_id res chain seq x y z
N VAL A 1 33.52 -6.57 -12.31
CA VAL A 1 33.70 -5.12 -12.35
C VAL A 1 32.97 -4.57 -11.14
N GLY A 2 33.72 -4.28 -10.05
CA GLY A 2 33.13 -3.71 -8.83
C GLY A 2 32.68 -2.27 -9.12
N SER A 3 31.40 -2.00 -8.99
CA SER A 3 30.93 -0.64 -8.83
C SER A 3 31.32 -0.23 -7.41
N GLU A 4 32.20 0.75 -7.27
CA GLU A 4 32.44 1.36 -5.96
C GLU A 4 31.14 2.03 -5.54
N MET A 5 30.52 1.46 -4.53
CA MET A 5 29.27 1.92 -3.96
C MET A 5 29.55 2.34 -2.53
N CYS A 6 29.34 3.60 -2.22
CA CYS A 6 29.47 4.09 -0.86
C CYS A 6 28.06 4.17 -0.27
N ILE A 7 27.82 3.45 0.81
CA ILE A 7 26.56 3.46 1.57
C ILE A 7 26.84 4.13 2.91
N ARG A 8 25.97 5.08 3.27
CA ARG A 8 26.00 5.73 4.58
C ARG A 8 24.60 5.70 5.17
N ASP A 9 24.44 5.07 6.32
CA ASP A 9 23.19 5.09 7.04
C ASP A 9 22.89 6.50 7.57
N ARG A 10 21.65 6.95 7.40
CA ARG A 10 21.16 8.27 7.81
C ARG A 10 20.27 8.19 9.02
N SER A 11 19.27 7.35 8.99
CA SER A 11 18.28 7.22 10.08
C SER A 11 17.61 5.87 10.08
N ILE A 12 17.10 5.51 11.25
CA ILE A 12 16.21 4.36 11.44
C ILE A 12 15.00 4.84 12.22
N LYS A 13 13.79 4.59 11.67
CA LYS A 13 12.51 4.80 12.35
C LYS A 13 11.90 3.45 12.66
N SER A 14 11.30 3.32 13.84
CA SER A 14 10.63 2.08 14.26
C SER A 14 9.18 2.37 14.62
N PHE A 15 8.28 1.64 14.01
CA PHE A 15 6.84 1.70 14.22
C PHE A 15 6.32 0.35 14.73
N SER A 16 5.03 0.27 15.03
CA SER A 16 4.44 -0.97 15.57
C SER A 16 4.52 -2.15 14.60
N ASN A 17 4.41 -1.89 13.29
CA ASN A 17 4.32 -2.91 12.26
C ASN A 17 5.42 -2.82 11.18
N ASN A 18 6.32 -1.83 11.28
CA ASN A 18 7.45 -1.74 10.37
C ASN A 18 8.65 -0.99 10.97
N VAL A 19 9.79 -1.20 10.33
CA VAL A 19 11.02 -0.44 10.56
C VAL A 19 11.46 0.13 9.22
N VAL A 20 11.76 1.42 9.20
CA VAL A 20 12.28 2.10 8.01
C VAL A 20 13.72 2.50 8.24
N ALA A 21 14.61 2.05 7.37
CA ALA A 21 16.01 2.44 7.34
C ALA A 21 16.26 3.32 6.12
N THR A 22 16.79 4.52 6.35
CA THR A 22 17.16 5.46 5.29
C THR A 22 18.67 5.49 5.14
N SER A 23 19.14 5.25 3.92
CA SER A 23 20.56 5.20 3.58
C SER A 23 20.85 6.13 2.40
N GLU A 24 22.01 6.79 2.45
CA GLU A 24 22.54 7.55 1.32
C GLU A 24 23.45 6.64 0.51
N LEU A 25 23.16 6.53 -0.78
CA LEU A 25 23.85 5.69 -1.71
C LEU A 25 24.48 6.53 -2.80
N THR A 26 25.82 6.50 -2.92
CA THR A 26 26.50 7.09 -4.06
C THR A 26 26.89 6.00 -5.04
N THR A 27 26.38 6.08 -6.25
CA THR A 27 26.63 5.11 -7.31
C THR A 27 27.10 5.79 -8.58
N ARG A 28 27.79 5.03 -9.40
CA ARG A 28 28.26 5.46 -10.70
C ARG A 28 27.22 5.11 -11.77
N VAL A 29 26.74 6.13 -12.46
CA VAL A 29 25.78 5.97 -13.57
C VAL A 29 26.48 6.33 -14.88
N THR A 30 26.36 5.46 -15.87
CA THR A 30 26.92 5.70 -17.22
C THR A 30 25.74 5.79 -18.20
N GLU A 31 25.63 6.92 -18.86
CA GLU A 31 24.66 7.16 -19.93
C GLU A 31 25.42 7.50 -21.22
N GLY A 32 25.39 6.60 -22.18
CA GLY A 32 26.16 6.70 -23.39
C GLY A 32 27.67 6.69 -23.08
N THR A 33 28.40 7.78 -23.42
CA THR A 33 29.81 7.96 -23.15
C THR A 33 30.10 8.74 -21.86
N THR A 34 29.10 9.25 -21.23
CA THR A 34 29.23 10.09 -20.03
C THR A 34 29.04 9.25 -18.77
N THR A 35 29.98 9.37 -17.85
CA THR A 35 29.89 8.73 -16.53
C THR A 35 29.85 9.79 -15.47
N VAL A 36 28.85 9.71 -14.59
CA VAL A 36 28.64 10.62 -13.46
C VAL A 36 28.45 9.84 -12.17
N TYR A 37 28.82 10.44 -11.04
CA TYR A 37 28.45 9.93 -9.73
C TYR A 37 27.16 10.58 -9.29
N VAL A 38 26.18 9.77 -8.89
CA VAL A 38 24.88 10.22 -8.41
C VAL A 38 24.72 9.74 -6.99
N THR A 39 24.39 10.65 -6.10
CA THR A 39 24.02 10.32 -4.73
C THR A 39 22.51 10.36 -4.59
N VAL A 40 21.93 9.28 -4.12
CA VAL A 40 20.48 9.12 -3.89
C VAL A 40 20.25 8.70 -2.46
N GLU A 41 19.13 9.15 -1.89
CA GLU A 41 18.63 8.66 -0.64
C GLU A 41 17.65 7.52 -0.91
N VAL A 42 17.86 6.40 -0.23
CA VAL A 42 17.05 5.19 -0.39
C VAL A 42 16.45 4.83 0.96
N SER A 43 15.12 4.78 1.02
CA SER A 43 14.40 4.29 2.19
C SER A 43 13.95 2.85 1.95
N SER A 44 14.26 1.98 2.92
CA SER A 44 13.89 0.58 2.92
C SER A 44 12.99 0.28 4.10
N SER A 45 11.78 -0.20 3.84
CA SER A 45 10.83 -0.59 4.87
C SER A 45 10.79 -2.10 5.04
N ILE A 46 10.96 -2.56 6.27
CA ILE A 46 10.82 -3.96 6.69
C ILE A 46 9.49 -4.08 7.43
N LEU A 47 8.55 -4.84 6.86
CA LEU A 47 7.19 -4.95 7.37
C LEU A 47 6.99 -6.22 8.17
N LEU A 48 6.24 -6.11 9.27
CA LEU A 48 5.69 -7.23 9.98
C LEU A 48 4.38 -7.64 9.29
N LEU A 49 4.40 -8.78 8.63
CA LEU A 49 3.21 -9.31 7.96
C LEU A 49 2.18 -9.81 8.97
N PRO A 50 0.87 -9.77 8.65
CA PRO A 50 -0.17 -10.33 9.50
C PRO A 50 0.11 -11.79 9.88
N GLU A 51 -0.10 -12.17 11.13
CA GLU A 51 0.10 -13.54 11.61
C GLU A 51 -0.76 -14.52 10.79
N LYS A 52 -2.01 -14.15 10.52
CA LYS A 52 -2.92 -14.93 9.67
C LYS A 52 -3.11 -14.19 8.34
N PRO A 53 -2.53 -14.66 7.24
CA PRO A 53 -2.74 -14.05 5.95
C PRO A 53 -4.22 -14.12 5.55
N MET A 54 -4.66 -13.12 4.80
CA MET A 54 -5.98 -13.14 4.17
C MET A 54 -6.07 -14.31 3.19
N MET A 55 -7.27 -14.87 2.98
CA MET A 55 -7.46 -15.86 1.92
C MET A 55 -7.19 -15.22 0.55
N GLY A 56 -6.14 -15.67 -0.13
CA GLY A 56 -5.81 -15.21 -1.48
C GLY A 56 -6.90 -15.60 -2.48
N ARG A 57 -7.12 -14.75 -3.48
CA ARG A 57 -7.98 -15.06 -4.62
C ARG A 57 -7.13 -15.11 -5.87
N PHE A 58 -7.24 -16.18 -6.63
CA PHE A 58 -6.54 -16.32 -7.90
C PHE A 58 -7.05 -15.31 -8.93
N ASP A 59 -6.14 -14.86 -9.76
CA ASP A 59 -6.48 -14.02 -10.91
C ASP A 59 -7.40 -14.76 -11.89
N ASN A 60 -8.22 -13.96 -12.56
CA ASN A 60 -9.03 -14.40 -13.68
C ASN A 60 -8.84 -13.43 -14.83
N GLN A 61 -8.19 -13.88 -15.89
CA GLN A 61 -7.88 -13.05 -17.07
C GLN A 61 -9.10 -12.37 -17.72
N LYS A 62 -10.32 -12.85 -17.41
CA LYS A 62 -11.56 -12.23 -17.92
C LYS A 62 -11.90 -10.91 -17.23
N VAL A 63 -11.30 -10.60 -16.08
CA VAL A 63 -11.68 -9.44 -15.28
C VAL A 63 -10.61 -8.35 -15.27
N GLY A 64 -9.33 -8.69 -15.40
CA GLY A 64 -8.23 -7.72 -15.48
C GLY A 64 -7.93 -7.00 -14.17
N TYR A 65 -7.85 -7.73 -13.07
CA TYR A 65 -7.41 -7.19 -11.77
C TYR A 65 -5.91 -6.88 -11.75
N PHE A 66 -5.49 -5.97 -10.88
CA PHE A 66 -4.10 -5.90 -10.46
C PHE A 66 -3.75 -7.17 -9.68
N THR A 67 -2.57 -7.71 -9.94
CA THR A 67 -2.14 -8.98 -9.37
C THR A 67 -0.77 -8.88 -8.75
N ASN A 68 -0.55 -9.70 -7.71
CA ASN A 68 0.76 -9.96 -7.14
C ASN A 68 1.23 -11.36 -7.57
N PRO A 69 2.27 -11.46 -8.42
CA PRO A 69 2.81 -12.75 -8.82
C PRO A 69 3.70 -13.34 -7.73
N LEU A 70 3.47 -14.59 -7.37
CA LEU A 70 4.29 -15.37 -6.47
C LEU A 70 4.89 -16.56 -7.24
N LEU A 71 6.20 -16.72 -7.15
CA LEU A 71 6.90 -17.90 -7.66
C LEU A 71 7.09 -18.87 -6.51
N SER A 72 6.59 -20.08 -6.66
CA SER A 72 6.84 -21.18 -5.74
C SER A 72 7.74 -22.24 -6.37
N PHE A 73 8.60 -22.79 -5.56
CA PHE A 73 9.47 -23.90 -5.94
C PHE A 73 9.72 -24.80 -4.73
N SER A 74 9.91 -26.06 -4.98
CA SER A 74 10.26 -27.06 -3.97
C SER A 74 11.06 -28.17 -4.58
N ASP A 75 11.68 -29.00 -3.77
CA ASP A 75 12.45 -30.17 -4.24
C ASP A 75 11.59 -31.20 -5.02
N ALA A 76 10.28 -31.16 -4.81
CA ALA A 76 9.33 -32.00 -5.52
C ALA A 76 8.93 -31.49 -6.91
N GLN A 77 9.32 -30.27 -7.27
CA GLN A 77 8.96 -29.61 -8.52
C GLN A 77 10.13 -29.58 -9.48
N GLN A 78 9.87 -29.86 -10.75
CA GLN A 78 10.88 -29.79 -11.82
C GLN A 78 10.98 -28.37 -12.41
N ARG A 79 10.05 -27.46 -12.08
CA ARG A 79 9.99 -26.06 -12.53
C ARG A 79 9.32 -25.21 -11.47
N THR A 80 9.55 -23.89 -11.55
CA THR A 80 8.82 -22.94 -10.71
C THR A 80 7.37 -22.83 -11.17
N ASP A 81 6.44 -22.82 -10.21
CA ASP A 81 5.04 -22.53 -10.46
C ASP A 81 4.75 -21.05 -10.14
N LYS A 82 4.05 -20.40 -11.05
CA LYS A 82 3.62 -19.01 -10.90
C LYS A 82 2.18 -18.97 -10.45
N THR A 83 1.95 -18.46 -9.24
CA THR A 83 0.63 -18.15 -8.72
C THR A 83 0.41 -16.64 -8.78
N GLN A 84 -0.78 -16.21 -9.21
CA GLN A 84 -1.14 -14.80 -9.25
C GLN A 84 -2.37 -14.58 -8.37
N TYR A 85 -2.17 -13.80 -7.30
CA TYR A 85 -3.25 -13.36 -6.44
C TYR A 85 -3.70 -11.97 -6.85
N ILE A 86 -5.01 -11.71 -6.85
CA ILE A 86 -5.54 -10.36 -7.04
C ILE A 86 -5.22 -9.50 -5.83
N THR A 87 -4.84 -8.24 -6.06
CA THR A 87 -4.59 -7.29 -4.98
C THR A 87 -5.91 -6.71 -4.50
N ARG A 88 -6.16 -6.76 -3.20
CA ARG A 88 -7.38 -6.26 -2.60
C ARG A 88 -7.25 -5.96 -1.11
N TRP A 89 -8.09 -5.07 -0.63
CA TRP A 89 -8.25 -4.84 0.80
C TRP A 89 -8.93 -6.03 1.47
N ARG A 90 -8.56 -6.29 2.74
CA ARG A 90 -9.25 -7.26 3.57
C ARG A 90 -10.59 -6.69 4.03
N MET A 91 -11.67 -7.08 3.34
CA MET A 91 -13.03 -6.73 3.71
C MET A 91 -13.72 -7.94 4.35
N GLU A 92 -13.74 -7.97 5.66
CA GLU A 92 -14.34 -9.04 6.46
C GLU A 92 -15.28 -8.43 7.49
N PRO A 93 -16.45 -9.04 7.77
CA PRO A 93 -17.34 -8.59 8.83
C PRO A 93 -16.69 -8.83 10.20
N LYS A 94 -17.08 -8.06 11.20
CA LYS A 94 -16.73 -8.35 12.58
C LYS A 94 -17.27 -9.74 12.97
N PRO A 95 -16.61 -10.47 13.89
CA PRO A 95 -17.07 -11.80 14.29
C PRO A 95 -18.55 -11.85 14.70
N GLU A 96 -19.00 -10.85 15.45
CA GLU A 96 -20.39 -10.70 15.91
C GLU A 96 -21.39 -10.43 14.79
N ASP A 97 -20.96 -9.79 13.69
CA ASP A 97 -21.82 -9.41 12.57
C ASP A 97 -21.84 -10.46 11.44
N ARG A 98 -21.06 -11.54 11.59
CA ARG A 98 -20.89 -12.54 10.52
C ARG A 98 -22.20 -13.18 10.09
N GLU A 99 -23.08 -13.52 11.04
CA GLU A 99 -24.38 -14.12 10.71
C GLU A 99 -25.30 -13.13 9.99
N ALA A 100 -25.29 -11.87 10.41
CA ALA A 100 -26.07 -10.82 9.77
C ALA A 100 -25.60 -10.60 8.32
N TYR A 101 -24.27 -10.56 8.11
CA TYR A 101 -23.67 -10.47 6.78
C TYR A 101 -24.07 -11.64 5.88
N LEU A 102 -23.99 -12.87 6.38
CA LEU A 102 -24.39 -14.07 5.61
C LEU A 102 -25.88 -14.09 5.27
N LYS A 103 -26.73 -13.41 6.04
CA LYS A 103 -28.15 -13.20 5.73
C LYS A 103 -28.40 -12.04 4.77
N GLY A 104 -27.33 -11.42 4.22
CA GLY A 104 -27.42 -10.30 3.29
C GLY A 104 -27.66 -8.95 3.94
N GLN A 105 -27.51 -8.82 5.25
CA GLN A 105 -27.58 -7.53 5.94
C GLN A 105 -26.28 -6.77 5.76
N MET A 106 -26.40 -5.46 5.62
CA MET A 106 -25.24 -4.56 5.53
C MET A 106 -24.62 -4.37 6.92
N VAL A 107 -23.29 -4.63 7.02
CA VAL A 107 -22.53 -4.55 8.26
C VAL A 107 -21.32 -3.62 8.12
N GLU A 108 -20.69 -3.26 9.22
CA GLU A 108 -19.39 -2.58 9.19
C GLU A 108 -18.25 -3.60 9.02
N PRO A 109 -17.20 -3.27 8.27
CA PRO A 109 -16.01 -4.12 8.21
C PRO A 109 -15.27 -4.14 9.55
N ALA A 110 -14.58 -5.22 9.84
CA ALA A 110 -13.72 -5.32 11.02
C ALA A 110 -12.62 -4.26 11.04
N LYS A 111 -12.07 -3.93 9.87
CA LYS A 111 -11.11 -2.84 9.66
C LYS A 111 -11.56 -2.03 8.45
N PRO A 112 -12.02 -0.79 8.61
CA PRO A 112 -12.32 0.09 7.49
C PRO A 112 -11.03 0.55 6.80
N ILE A 113 -11.13 0.89 5.54
CA ILE A 113 -10.06 1.55 4.78
C ILE A 113 -10.09 3.03 5.18
N VAL A 114 -8.97 3.55 5.68
CA VAL A 114 -8.87 4.95 6.08
C VAL A 114 -7.74 5.60 5.32
N PHE A 115 -8.07 6.62 4.52
CA PHE A 115 -7.08 7.47 3.89
C PHE A 115 -6.94 8.79 4.66
N TYR A 116 -5.70 9.18 4.90
CA TYR A 116 -5.37 10.43 5.56
C TYR A 116 -4.89 11.44 4.51
N ILE A 117 -5.57 12.58 4.44
CA ILE A 117 -5.22 13.68 3.52
C ILE A 117 -4.13 14.52 4.19
N ASP A 118 -2.96 14.55 3.57
CA ASP A 118 -1.80 15.27 4.09
C ASP A 118 -2.00 16.80 4.10
N ASN A 119 -1.34 17.44 5.05
CA ASN A 119 -1.40 18.90 5.25
C ASN A 119 -0.81 19.71 4.09
N SER A 120 0.06 19.13 3.26
CA SER A 120 0.56 19.74 2.02
C SER A 120 -0.54 19.94 0.96
N THR A 121 -1.65 19.21 1.08
CA THR A 121 -2.79 19.33 0.17
C THR A 121 -3.44 20.70 0.30
N PRO A 122 -3.51 21.52 -0.78
CA PRO A 122 -4.15 22.83 -0.74
C PRO A 122 -5.59 22.74 -0.25
N TYR A 123 -5.97 23.64 0.66
CA TYR A 123 -7.27 23.62 1.33
C TYR A 123 -8.46 23.58 0.37
N GLN A 124 -8.38 24.29 -0.77
CA GLN A 124 -9.43 24.30 -1.79
C GLN A 124 -9.73 22.95 -2.41
N TRP A 125 -8.79 21.99 -2.35
CA TRP A 125 -8.95 20.65 -2.96
C TRP A 125 -9.36 19.57 -1.96
N ARG A 126 -9.16 19.76 -0.66
CA ARG A 126 -9.39 18.75 0.36
C ARG A 126 -10.81 18.18 0.35
N SER A 127 -11.81 19.05 0.21
CA SER A 127 -13.21 18.62 0.17
C SER A 127 -13.54 17.75 -1.05
N TYR A 128 -12.94 18.05 -2.21
CA TYR A 128 -13.13 17.27 -3.42
C TYR A 128 -12.41 15.92 -3.34
N ILE A 129 -11.20 15.92 -2.80
CA ILE A 129 -10.42 14.68 -2.59
C ILE A 129 -11.15 13.77 -1.61
N LYS A 130 -11.59 14.32 -0.47
CA LYS A 130 -12.39 13.60 0.51
C LYS A 130 -13.61 12.96 -0.13
N LYS A 131 -14.38 13.74 -0.87
CA LYS A 131 -15.56 13.24 -1.58
C LYS A 131 -15.19 12.15 -2.58
N GLY A 132 -14.11 12.31 -3.37
CA GLY A 132 -13.66 11.32 -4.35
C GLY A 132 -13.29 9.99 -3.71
N ILE A 133 -12.66 9.99 -2.53
CA ILE A 133 -12.38 8.78 -1.76
C ILE A 133 -13.69 8.14 -1.27
N GLU A 134 -14.56 8.94 -0.64
CA GLU A 134 -15.80 8.45 -0.04
C GLU A 134 -16.86 8.02 -1.08
N ASP A 135 -16.80 8.49 -2.31
CA ASP A 135 -17.67 8.04 -3.41
C ASP A 135 -17.53 6.53 -3.70
N TRP A 136 -16.41 5.91 -3.35
CA TRP A 136 -16.24 4.45 -3.43
C TRP A 136 -17.11 3.68 -2.43
N GLN A 137 -17.67 4.35 -1.41
CA GLN A 137 -18.56 3.72 -0.43
C GLN A 137 -19.73 2.99 -1.09
N ILE A 138 -20.25 3.51 -2.21
CA ILE A 138 -21.34 2.87 -2.97
C ILE A 138 -20.95 1.45 -3.43
N ALA A 139 -19.69 1.27 -3.85
CA ALA A 139 -19.21 -0.05 -4.26
C ALA A 139 -19.10 -1.02 -3.07
N PHE A 140 -18.66 -0.55 -1.91
CA PHE A 140 -18.60 -1.36 -0.69
C PHE A 140 -19.98 -1.70 -0.15
N GLU A 141 -20.95 -0.81 -0.26
CA GLU A 141 -22.36 -1.09 0.12
C GLU A 141 -22.95 -2.19 -0.76
N LYS A 142 -22.63 -2.21 -2.07
CA LYS A 142 -23.03 -3.32 -2.95
C LYS A 142 -22.39 -4.65 -2.54
N ALA A 143 -21.23 -4.62 -1.89
CA ALA A 143 -20.57 -5.78 -1.32
C ALA A 143 -21.06 -6.12 0.11
N GLY A 144 -22.01 -5.34 0.67
CA GLY A 144 -22.59 -5.56 2.00
C GLY A 144 -21.88 -4.84 3.15
N PHE A 145 -21.02 -3.85 2.85
CA PHE A 145 -20.28 -3.12 3.89
C PHE A 145 -20.62 -1.63 3.89
N LYS A 146 -21.13 -1.13 5.02
CA LYS A 146 -21.29 0.30 5.30
C LYS A 146 -20.05 0.84 6.00
N ASN A 147 -19.78 2.14 5.84
CA ASN A 147 -18.63 2.82 6.47
C ASN A 147 -17.29 2.11 6.20
N ALA A 148 -17.14 1.54 4.99
CA ALA A 148 -15.99 0.71 4.62
C ALA A 148 -14.77 1.53 4.21
N ILE A 149 -14.97 2.72 3.68
CA ILE A 149 -13.90 3.64 3.26
C ILE A 149 -14.17 5.03 3.83
N ILE A 150 -13.13 5.64 4.40
CA ILE A 150 -13.22 6.89 5.15
C ILE A 150 -12.03 7.76 4.77
N ALA A 151 -12.27 9.03 4.50
CA ALA A 151 -11.21 10.02 4.33
C ALA A 151 -11.14 10.95 5.56
N LYS A 152 -9.95 11.13 6.11
CA LYS A 152 -9.67 12.00 7.25
C LYS A 152 -8.61 13.03 6.89
N GLU A 153 -8.76 14.25 7.34
CA GLU A 153 -7.69 15.24 7.27
C GLU A 153 -6.73 15.04 8.44
N ILE A 154 -5.43 15.12 8.17
CA ILE A 154 -4.42 15.13 9.23
C ILE A 154 -4.55 16.46 9.97
N THR A 155 -4.67 16.41 11.29
CA THR A 155 -4.69 17.59 12.17
C THR A 155 -3.38 17.69 12.94
N ASP A 156 -3.03 18.87 13.39
CA ASP A 156 -1.79 19.13 14.14
C ASP A 156 -1.66 18.29 15.43
N SER A 157 -2.78 17.80 15.94
CA SER A 157 -2.81 16.90 17.11
C SER A 157 -2.54 15.43 16.78
N MET A 158 -2.54 15.07 15.49
CA MET A 158 -2.29 13.72 15.02
C MET A 158 -0.81 13.56 14.67
N HIS A 159 -0.16 12.57 15.27
CA HIS A 159 1.22 12.21 14.92
C HIS A 159 1.20 11.14 13.83
N VAL A 160 0.89 11.54 12.61
CA VAL A 160 0.94 10.67 11.42
C VAL A 160 2.32 10.82 10.80
N ASP A 161 3.06 9.73 10.73
CA ASP A 161 4.31 9.65 9.97
C ASP A 161 4.02 8.86 8.69
N MET A 162 4.40 9.37 7.53
CA MET A 162 4.19 8.73 6.23
C MET A 162 4.99 7.43 6.06
N ASP A 163 5.99 7.21 6.89
CA ASP A 163 6.76 5.97 6.91
C ASP A 163 6.09 4.86 7.75
N ASP A 164 5.00 5.17 8.48
CA ASP A 164 4.26 4.21 9.30
C ASP A 164 3.17 3.52 8.47
N VAL A 165 3.34 2.23 8.17
CA VAL A 165 2.41 1.41 7.36
C VAL A 165 0.99 1.26 7.96
N ASN A 166 0.74 1.81 9.14
CA ASN A 166 -0.61 1.84 9.70
C ASN A 166 -1.47 2.97 9.09
N TYR A 167 -0.87 3.89 8.35
CA TYR A 167 -1.54 5.04 7.77
C TYR A 167 -1.39 5.00 6.25
N SER A 168 -2.51 4.95 5.54
CA SER A 168 -2.55 5.20 4.10
C SER A 168 -2.72 6.69 3.88
N VAL A 169 -1.75 7.34 3.24
CA VAL A 169 -1.72 8.79 3.11
C VAL A 169 -1.93 9.23 1.67
N LEU A 170 -2.74 10.26 1.48
CA LEU A 170 -2.86 10.95 0.21
C LEU A 170 -2.09 12.25 0.26
N THR A 171 -1.05 12.36 -0.57
CA THR A 171 -0.11 13.48 -0.62
C THR A 171 -0.26 14.27 -1.91
N TYR A 172 -0.41 15.58 -1.79
CA TYR A 172 -0.42 16.46 -2.95
C TYR A 172 1.01 16.79 -3.36
N ALA A 173 1.50 16.13 -4.42
CA ALA A 173 2.81 16.40 -4.98
C ALA A 173 2.70 17.34 -6.20
N ALA A 174 3.10 18.59 -6.05
CA ALA A 174 3.20 19.53 -7.16
C ALA A 174 4.34 19.09 -8.10
N SER A 175 4.02 18.72 -9.33
CA SER A 175 4.98 18.32 -10.34
C SER A 175 4.60 18.83 -11.73
N GLU A 176 5.55 18.85 -12.66
CA GLU A 176 5.27 19.22 -14.06
C GLU A 176 4.41 18.17 -14.76
N LYS A 177 4.39 16.93 -14.29
CA LYS A 177 3.62 15.84 -14.85
C LYS A 177 2.22 15.80 -14.23
N LYS A 178 1.21 15.80 -15.10
CA LYS A 178 -0.19 15.63 -14.68
C LYS A 178 -0.48 14.13 -14.50
N ASN A 179 -0.16 13.57 -13.37
CA ASN A 179 -0.42 12.17 -13.04
C ASN A 179 -0.81 12.03 -11.56
N ALA A 180 -1.39 10.88 -11.25
CA ALA A 180 -1.54 10.38 -9.88
C ALA A 180 -0.92 8.99 -9.84
N MET A 181 -0.27 8.66 -8.75
CA MET A 181 0.32 7.35 -8.50
C MET A 181 -0.22 6.84 -7.17
N GLY A 182 -0.59 5.56 -7.13
CA GLY A 182 -1.12 4.92 -5.93
C GLY A 182 -0.39 3.59 -5.69
N PRO A 183 0.89 3.62 -5.27
CA PRO A 183 1.57 2.40 -4.86
C PRO A 183 0.88 1.81 -3.64
N SER A 184 0.97 0.49 -3.50
CA SER A 184 0.48 -0.21 -2.32
C SER A 184 1.47 -1.25 -1.85
N LEU A 185 1.55 -1.40 -0.53
CA LEU A 185 2.30 -2.47 0.13
C LEU A 185 1.39 -3.68 0.28
N LEU A 186 1.89 -4.82 -0.15
CA LEU A 186 1.11 -6.05 -0.27
C LEU A 186 1.68 -7.16 0.61
N ASP A 187 0.79 -7.98 1.19
CA ASP A 187 1.18 -9.29 1.69
C ASP A 187 1.38 -10.25 0.49
N PRO A 188 2.61 -10.69 0.21
CA PRO A 188 2.89 -11.53 -0.95
C PRO A 188 2.19 -12.90 -0.89
N ARG A 189 1.78 -13.35 0.30
CA ARG A 189 1.13 -14.65 0.51
C ARG A 189 -0.34 -14.66 0.07
N SER A 190 -0.97 -13.48 -0.09
CA SER A 190 -2.42 -13.38 -0.30
C SER A 190 -2.85 -12.30 -1.28
N GLY A 191 -1.99 -11.33 -1.59
CA GLY A 191 -2.35 -10.12 -2.33
C GLY A 191 -3.14 -9.11 -1.49
N GLU A 192 -3.16 -9.25 -0.15
CA GLU A 192 -3.78 -8.27 0.74
C GLU A 192 -3.05 -6.93 0.66
N ILE A 193 -3.81 -5.85 0.47
CA ILE A 193 -3.28 -4.49 0.58
C ILE A 193 -3.18 -4.17 2.07
N LEU A 194 -1.96 -3.94 2.54
CA LEU A 194 -1.67 -3.59 3.93
C LEU A 194 -1.72 -2.09 4.14
N GLU A 195 -1.23 -1.36 3.15
CA GLU A 195 -1.17 0.09 3.11
C GLU A 195 -1.16 0.55 1.64
N ALA A 196 -1.65 1.78 1.36
CA ALA A 196 -1.61 2.39 0.04
C ALA A 196 -1.46 3.90 0.15
N ASP A 197 -0.44 4.44 -0.49
CA ASP A 197 -0.23 5.88 -0.61
C ASP A 197 -0.67 6.38 -1.99
N ILE A 198 -1.15 7.61 -2.05
CA ILE A 198 -1.61 8.24 -3.29
C ILE A 198 -1.02 9.65 -3.41
#